data_9c35350014dbaac30dbf129f123cc828
#
_entry.id   9c35350014dbaac30dbf129f123cc828
#
_cell.length_a   1.000
_cell.length_b   1.000
_cell.length_c   1.000
_cell.angle_alpha   90.00
_cell.angle_beta   90.00
_cell.angle_gamma   90.00
#
_symmetry.space_group_name_H-M   'P 1'
#
loop_
_entity.id
_entity.type
_entity.pdbx_description
1 polymer ?
#
loop_
_entity_poly.entity_id
_entity_poly.type
_entity_poly.pdbx_seq_one_letter_code
_entity_poly.pdbx_strand_id
1 'polypeptide(L)'
;MADLKEKTYVEDVDRSVYDIRDEENDAYRMESGLTPEIVEKLSKEKDDPVWMQQFRLESLQIYNEMKIPNWGPSIEGLDMDPIATYVRPNTKMRNDWKDVPEDIKETFERLGIPQAERKSLAGVGAQYDSELVYHNVKDSVAAEGVVYTDMESAIKGEYADICLLYTSDAADDLTRV
;
A
#
# COMPACT_ATOMS: atom_id res chain seq x y z
N MET A 1 -10.12 45.00 26.93
CA MET A 1 -10.50 43.83 26.13
C MET A 1 -9.27 42.97 25.93
N ALA A 2 -9.11 41.94 26.72
CA ALA A 2 -7.96 41.04 26.64
C ALA A 2 -8.20 40.07 25.48
N ASP A 3 -7.24 40.05 24.57
CA ASP A 3 -7.20 39.21 23.38
C ASP A 3 -6.98 37.77 23.85
N LEU A 4 -8.08 37.02 23.99
CA LEU A 4 -8.07 35.59 24.19
C LEU A 4 -7.68 34.89 22.86
N LYS A 5 -6.41 34.98 22.52
CA LYS A 5 -5.84 33.99 21.60
C LYS A 5 -5.83 32.66 22.36
N GLU A 6 -6.88 31.84 22.15
CA GLU A 6 -6.80 30.42 22.47
C GLU A 6 -5.57 29.88 21.75
N LYS A 7 -4.54 29.58 22.54
CA LYS A 7 -3.42 28.77 22.06
C LYS A 7 -3.98 27.37 21.84
N THR A 8 -4.31 27.03 20.61
CA THR A 8 -4.43 25.66 20.17
C THR A 8 -3.04 25.01 20.21
N TYR A 9 -2.55 24.80 21.42
CA TYR A 9 -1.36 24.00 21.62
C TYR A 9 -1.81 22.55 21.70
N VAL A 10 -1.60 21.81 20.65
CA VAL A 10 -1.64 20.36 20.70
C VAL A 10 -0.31 19.94 21.31
N GLU A 11 -0.32 19.33 22.50
CA GLU A 11 0.87 18.72 23.07
C GLU A 11 1.52 17.82 22.02
N ASP A 12 2.85 17.83 21.95
CA ASP A 12 3.59 16.92 21.07
C ASP A 12 3.12 15.49 21.33
N VAL A 13 2.54 14.87 20.32
CA VAL A 13 2.16 13.46 20.41
C VAL A 13 3.44 12.65 20.51
N ASP A 14 3.54 11.80 21.54
CA ASP A 14 4.66 10.87 21.65
C ASP A 14 4.69 9.95 20.41
N ARG A 15 5.65 10.19 19.54
CA ARG A 15 5.84 9.46 18.28
C ARG A 15 6.81 8.30 18.40
N SER A 16 7.37 8.06 19.58
CA SER A 16 8.39 7.03 19.79
C SER A 16 7.96 5.64 19.33
N VAL A 17 6.65 5.34 19.38
CA VAL A 17 6.06 4.08 18.88
C VAL A 17 6.08 4.00 17.34
N TYR A 18 6.00 5.16 16.66
CA TYR A 18 5.89 5.23 15.20
C TYR A 18 7.22 5.52 14.50
N ASP A 19 8.17 6.16 15.22
CA ASP A 19 9.46 6.57 14.66
C ASP A 19 10.53 5.47 14.76
N ILE A 20 10.15 4.26 15.14
CA ILE A 20 11.04 3.10 15.17
C ILE A 20 11.30 2.63 13.73
N ARG A 21 12.56 2.32 13.47
CA ARG A 21 12.98 1.66 12.23
C ARG A 21 13.37 0.24 12.55
N ASP A 22 12.73 -0.71 11.84
CA ASP A 22 13.15 -2.09 11.88
C ASP A 22 14.48 -2.25 11.11
N GLU A 23 15.23 -3.32 11.41
CA GLU A 23 16.43 -3.64 10.64
C GLU A 23 16.04 -3.97 9.19
N GLU A 24 16.84 -3.47 8.24
CA GLU A 24 16.62 -3.74 6.82
C GLU A 24 16.83 -5.23 6.55
N ASN A 25 15.76 -5.94 6.20
CA ASN A 25 15.75 -7.36 5.86
C ASN A 25 14.99 -7.59 4.54
N ASP A 26 15.41 -6.84 3.51
CA ASP A 26 14.78 -6.90 2.21
C ASP A 26 15.29 -8.11 1.42
N ALA A 27 14.37 -8.83 0.78
CA ALA A 27 14.75 -9.82 -0.25
C ALA A 27 15.14 -9.11 -1.55
N TYR A 28 14.53 -7.97 -1.82
CA TYR A 28 14.79 -7.16 -3.00
C TYR A 28 14.41 -5.70 -2.75
N ARG A 29 15.26 -4.78 -3.17
CA ARG A 29 14.99 -3.33 -3.19
C ARG A 29 15.27 -2.80 -4.60
N MET A 30 14.30 -2.12 -5.17
CA MET A 30 14.44 -1.51 -6.48
C MET A 30 15.36 -0.29 -6.43
N GLU A 31 16.00 0.02 -7.56
CA GLU A 31 16.75 1.26 -7.73
C GLU A 31 15.83 2.48 -7.47
N SER A 32 16.43 3.56 -6.96
CA SER A 32 15.70 4.80 -6.67
C SER A 32 15.27 5.51 -7.95
N GLY A 33 14.23 6.33 -7.81
CA GLY A 33 13.65 7.13 -8.88
C GLY A 33 12.44 6.47 -9.53
N LEU A 34 11.90 7.14 -10.54
CA LEU A 34 10.72 6.69 -11.29
C LEU A 34 10.93 6.96 -12.78
N THR A 35 11.49 5.96 -13.47
CA THR A 35 11.75 5.99 -14.90
C THR A 35 10.99 4.87 -15.64
N PRO A 36 10.84 4.94 -16.97
CA PRO A 36 10.24 3.84 -17.73
C PRO A 36 10.91 2.48 -17.48
N GLU A 37 12.24 2.45 -17.40
CA GLU A 37 13.00 1.23 -17.15
C GLU A 37 12.72 0.65 -15.75
N ILE A 38 12.53 1.50 -14.74
CA ILE A 38 12.14 1.09 -13.38
C ILE A 38 10.72 0.51 -13.40
N VAL A 39 9.79 1.14 -14.12
CA VAL A 39 8.41 0.65 -14.26
C VAL A 39 8.37 -0.71 -14.98
N GLU A 40 9.17 -0.90 -16.02
CA GLU A 40 9.29 -2.19 -16.72
C GLU A 40 9.88 -3.27 -15.81
N LYS A 41 10.93 -2.94 -15.04
CA LYS A 41 11.51 -3.85 -14.04
C LYS A 41 10.48 -4.23 -12.98
N LEU A 42 9.70 -3.27 -12.49
CA LEU A 42 8.62 -3.51 -11.53
C LEU A 42 7.58 -4.47 -12.09
N SER A 43 7.09 -4.22 -13.30
CA SER A 43 6.12 -5.09 -13.96
C SER A 43 6.64 -6.51 -14.15
N LYS A 44 7.92 -6.65 -14.48
CA LYS A 44 8.57 -7.96 -14.60
C LYS A 44 8.70 -8.66 -13.25
N GLU A 45 9.10 -7.93 -12.20
CA GLU A 45 9.23 -8.48 -10.84
C GLU A 45 7.88 -8.94 -10.28
N LYS A 46 6.82 -8.19 -10.59
CA LYS A 46 5.43 -8.49 -10.22
C LYS A 46 4.79 -9.54 -11.12
N ASP A 47 5.44 -9.96 -12.21
CA ASP A 47 4.87 -10.85 -13.23
C ASP A 47 3.51 -10.31 -13.75
N ASP A 48 3.47 -9.01 -14.05
CA ASP A 48 2.28 -8.34 -14.53
C ASP A 48 1.86 -8.86 -15.92
N PRO A 49 0.56 -8.95 -16.20
CA PRO A 49 0.10 -9.13 -17.58
C PRO A 49 0.45 -7.92 -18.44
N VAL A 50 0.56 -8.13 -19.75
CA VAL A 50 1.01 -7.10 -20.71
C VAL A 50 0.19 -5.82 -20.61
N TRP A 51 -1.13 -5.91 -20.42
CA TRP A 51 -1.99 -4.75 -20.30
C TRP A 51 -1.69 -3.91 -19.05
N MET A 52 -1.30 -4.54 -17.93
CA MET A 52 -0.94 -3.83 -16.71
C MET A 52 0.39 -3.10 -16.88
N GLN A 53 1.37 -3.72 -17.54
CA GLN A 53 2.63 -3.03 -17.86
C GLN A 53 2.39 -1.79 -18.73
N GLN A 54 1.55 -1.91 -19.76
CA GLN A 54 1.18 -0.77 -20.61
C GLN A 54 0.48 0.32 -19.81
N PHE A 55 -0.49 -0.05 -18.97
CA PHE A 55 -1.19 0.88 -18.09
C PHE A 55 -0.23 1.65 -17.17
N ARG A 56 0.77 0.97 -16.59
CA ARG A 56 1.78 1.61 -15.74
C ARG A 56 2.64 2.61 -16.52
N LEU A 57 3.07 2.26 -17.74
CA LEU A 57 3.88 3.13 -18.59
C LEU A 57 3.10 4.37 -19.05
N GLU A 58 1.83 4.20 -19.45
CA GLU A 58 0.94 5.31 -19.79
C GLU A 58 0.70 6.22 -18.59
N SER A 59 0.48 5.63 -17.40
CA SER A 59 0.32 6.38 -16.15
C SER A 59 1.57 7.20 -15.82
N LEU A 60 2.76 6.65 -16.04
CA LEU A 60 4.02 7.37 -15.85
C LEU A 60 4.14 8.55 -16.84
N GLN A 61 3.75 8.36 -18.09
CA GLN A 61 3.75 9.45 -19.07
C GLN A 61 2.81 10.58 -18.61
N ILE A 62 1.59 10.26 -18.22
CA ILE A 62 0.61 11.23 -17.72
C ILE A 62 1.18 11.94 -16.48
N TYR A 63 1.76 11.22 -15.53
CA TYR A 63 2.39 11.78 -14.33
C TYR A 63 3.46 12.83 -14.70
N ASN A 64 4.32 12.52 -15.67
CA ASN A 64 5.39 13.44 -16.10
C ASN A 64 4.87 14.70 -16.80
N GLU A 65 3.69 14.62 -17.43
CA GLU A 65 3.04 15.75 -18.12
C GLU A 65 2.18 16.60 -17.16
N MET A 66 1.74 16.03 -16.03
CA MET A 66 0.88 16.71 -15.06
C MET A 66 1.62 17.81 -14.33
N LYS A 67 0.90 18.90 -14.09
CA LYS A 67 1.38 19.98 -13.22
C LYS A 67 0.94 19.71 -11.79
N ILE A 68 1.85 19.99 -10.84
CA ILE A 68 1.52 19.93 -9.43
C ILE A 68 0.39 20.92 -9.12
N PRO A 69 -0.69 20.49 -8.47
CA PRO A 69 -1.77 21.37 -8.08
C PRO A 69 -1.29 22.48 -7.13
N ASN A 70 -1.85 23.67 -7.26
CA ASN A 70 -1.49 24.84 -6.45
C ASN A 70 -2.45 25.10 -5.26
N TRP A 71 -3.43 24.23 -5.06
CA TRP A 71 -4.43 24.36 -3.98
C TRP A 71 -4.02 23.68 -2.67
N GLY A 72 -2.96 22.88 -2.69
CA GLY A 72 -2.42 22.18 -1.52
C GLY A 72 -1.25 22.92 -0.85
N PRO A 73 -0.70 22.38 0.24
CA PRO A 73 0.55 22.86 0.83
C PRO A 73 1.69 22.81 -0.19
N SER A 74 2.68 23.70 -0.04
CA SER A 74 3.88 23.66 -0.87
C SER A 74 4.65 22.36 -0.62
N ILE A 75 5.07 21.72 -1.70
CA ILE A 75 6.00 20.58 -1.69
C ILE A 75 7.40 20.98 -2.19
N GLU A 76 7.67 22.29 -2.23
CA GLU A 76 8.98 22.83 -2.60
C GLU A 76 10.06 22.27 -1.66
N GLY A 77 11.13 21.74 -2.24
CA GLY A 77 12.20 21.09 -1.49
C GLY A 77 12.00 19.60 -1.21
N LEU A 78 10.87 19.01 -1.62
CA LEU A 78 10.70 17.55 -1.60
C LEU A 78 11.41 16.95 -2.81
N ASP A 79 12.44 16.16 -2.53
CA ASP A 79 13.16 15.40 -3.55
C ASP A 79 12.63 13.96 -3.58
N MET A 80 12.08 13.55 -4.73
CA MET A 80 11.52 12.21 -4.96
C MET A 80 12.52 11.26 -5.60
N ASP A 81 13.62 11.76 -6.16
CA ASP A 81 14.59 10.96 -6.90
C ASP A 81 15.28 9.86 -6.05
N PRO A 82 15.62 10.10 -4.77
CA PRO A 82 16.26 9.07 -3.94
C PRO A 82 15.30 7.99 -3.42
N ILE A 83 14.01 8.10 -3.69
CA ILE A 83 13.01 7.18 -3.15
C ILE A 83 12.99 5.87 -3.96
N ALA A 84 13.18 4.73 -3.29
CA ALA A 84 12.93 3.43 -3.87
C ALA A 84 11.42 3.16 -3.90
N THR A 85 10.88 2.93 -5.09
CA THR A 85 9.42 2.81 -5.29
C THR A 85 8.88 1.41 -4.96
N TYR A 86 9.76 0.43 -4.82
CA TYR A 86 9.39 -0.94 -4.50
C TYR A 86 10.44 -1.63 -3.62
N VAL A 87 9.96 -2.21 -2.52
CA VAL A 87 10.75 -3.01 -1.58
C VAL A 87 9.99 -4.30 -1.28
N ARG A 88 10.62 -5.46 -1.53
CA ARG A 88 10.06 -6.75 -1.20
C ARG A 88 10.70 -7.30 0.07
N PRO A 89 9.90 -7.55 1.13
CA PRO A 89 10.41 -8.15 2.36
C PRO A 89 10.87 -9.60 2.15
N ASN A 90 11.72 -10.09 3.02
CA ASN A 90 12.21 -11.47 2.99
C ASN A 90 11.19 -12.46 3.54
N THR A 91 9.96 -12.37 3.05
CA THR A 91 8.88 -13.29 3.41
C THR A 91 7.93 -13.47 2.22
N LYS A 92 7.08 -14.48 2.33
CA LYS A 92 5.99 -14.73 1.36
C LYS A 92 4.66 -14.52 2.07
N MET A 93 3.62 -14.21 1.30
CA MET A 93 2.24 -14.15 1.80
C MET A 93 1.87 -15.45 2.54
N ARG A 94 1.24 -15.29 3.70
CA ARG A 94 0.76 -16.35 4.58
C ARG A 94 -0.74 -16.24 4.83
N ASN A 95 -1.40 -17.38 4.96
CA ASN A 95 -2.83 -17.43 5.28
C ASN A 95 -3.10 -17.73 6.77
N ASP A 96 -2.09 -18.21 7.50
CA ASP A 96 -2.15 -18.34 8.96
C ASP A 96 -1.17 -17.34 9.60
N TRP A 97 -1.68 -16.55 10.54
CA TRP A 97 -0.87 -15.59 11.29
C TRP A 97 0.30 -16.22 12.03
N LYS A 98 0.19 -17.49 12.41
CA LYS A 98 1.28 -18.21 13.09
C LYS A 98 2.52 -18.35 12.22
N ASP A 99 2.33 -18.41 10.91
CA ASP A 99 3.40 -18.59 9.92
C ASP A 99 4.06 -17.29 9.49
N VAL A 100 3.54 -16.13 9.93
CA VAL A 100 4.14 -14.81 9.69
C VAL A 100 5.43 -14.71 10.51
N PRO A 101 6.54 -14.18 9.96
CA PRO A 101 7.80 -13.98 10.71
C PRO A 101 7.61 -13.14 11.97
N GLU A 102 8.43 -13.43 13.00
CA GLU A 102 8.24 -12.85 14.34
C GLU A 102 8.53 -11.35 14.36
N ASP A 103 9.53 -10.89 13.63
CA ASP A 103 9.88 -9.47 13.46
C ASP A 103 8.69 -8.64 12.93
N ILE A 104 7.99 -9.20 11.95
CA ILE A 104 6.77 -8.59 11.40
C ILE A 104 5.65 -8.61 12.45
N LYS A 105 5.45 -9.71 13.17
CA LYS A 105 4.45 -9.80 14.24
C LYS A 105 4.71 -8.77 15.34
N GLU A 106 5.95 -8.63 15.78
CA GLU A 106 6.34 -7.66 16.80
C GLU A 106 6.02 -6.22 16.36
N THR A 107 6.23 -5.90 15.08
CA THR A 107 5.88 -4.60 14.52
C THR A 107 4.38 -4.35 14.60
N PHE A 108 3.55 -5.31 14.22
CA PHE A 108 2.09 -5.17 14.31
C PHE A 108 1.57 -5.13 15.76
N GLU A 109 2.19 -5.86 16.67
CA GLU A 109 1.85 -5.82 18.09
C GLU A 109 2.21 -4.48 18.72
N ARG A 110 3.36 -3.93 18.39
CA ARG A 110 3.80 -2.60 18.80
C ARG A 110 2.87 -1.48 18.33
N LEU A 111 2.34 -1.61 17.11
CA LEU A 111 1.32 -0.70 16.56
C LEU A 111 -0.06 -0.88 17.20
N GLY A 112 -0.22 -1.84 18.11
CA GLY A 112 -1.44 -1.99 18.89
C GLY A 112 -2.60 -2.66 18.16
N ILE A 113 -2.33 -3.53 17.17
CA ILE A 113 -3.37 -4.28 16.44
C ILE A 113 -3.76 -5.53 17.26
N PRO A 114 -4.93 -5.54 17.95
CA PRO A 114 -5.28 -6.61 18.87
C PRO A 114 -5.54 -7.94 18.15
N GLN A 115 -5.08 -9.04 18.73
CA GLN A 115 -5.37 -10.39 18.21
C GLN A 115 -6.87 -10.70 18.14
N ALA A 116 -7.64 -10.18 19.09
CA ALA A 116 -9.09 -10.34 19.13
C ALA A 116 -9.77 -9.71 17.90
N GLU A 117 -9.29 -8.56 17.46
CA GLU A 117 -9.81 -7.86 16.29
C GLU A 117 -9.55 -8.68 15.02
N ARG A 118 -8.32 -9.17 14.83
CA ARG A 118 -7.98 -10.04 13.68
C ARG A 118 -8.86 -11.29 13.59
N LYS A 119 -9.26 -11.88 14.74
CA LYS A 119 -10.13 -13.05 14.78
C LYS A 119 -11.60 -12.75 14.56
N SER A 120 -12.04 -11.54 14.88
CA SER A 120 -13.46 -11.15 14.76
C SER A 120 -13.82 -10.70 13.35
N LEU A 121 -12.89 -10.12 12.61
CA LEU A 121 -13.13 -9.60 11.26
C LEU A 121 -13.41 -10.72 10.24
N ALA A 122 -14.23 -10.40 9.25
CA ALA A 122 -14.59 -11.32 8.17
C ALA A 122 -13.44 -11.58 7.20
N GLY A 123 -12.59 -10.59 6.98
CA GLY A 123 -11.37 -10.66 6.20
C GLY A 123 -10.31 -9.75 6.79
N VAL A 124 -9.05 -10.16 6.75
CA VAL A 124 -7.90 -9.39 7.25
C VAL A 124 -6.73 -9.55 6.30
N GLY A 125 -6.12 -8.42 5.94
CA GLY A 125 -4.86 -8.36 5.23
C GLY A 125 -3.84 -7.54 6.02
N ALA A 126 -2.58 -7.93 5.94
CA ALA A 126 -1.47 -7.17 6.49
C ALA A 126 -0.39 -6.97 5.43
N GLN A 127 -0.05 -5.72 5.20
CA GLN A 127 1.01 -5.31 4.29
C GLN A 127 2.25 -4.93 5.09
N TYR A 128 3.41 -5.32 4.60
CA TYR A 128 4.70 -4.91 5.11
C TYR A 128 5.59 -4.53 3.93
N ASP A 129 6.17 -3.32 3.96
CA ASP A 129 6.79 -2.70 2.80
C ASP A 129 5.83 -2.65 1.59
N SER A 130 6.26 -3.18 0.43
CA SER A 130 5.46 -3.15 -0.79
C SER A 130 4.66 -4.43 -1.04
N GLU A 131 4.60 -5.37 -0.07
CA GLU A 131 3.98 -6.67 -0.25
C GLU A 131 2.92 -6.99 0.81
N LEU A 132 1.92 -7.76 0.40
CA LEU A 132 0.99 -8.40 1.31
C LEU A 132 1.67 -9.61 1.96
N VAL A 133 1.84 -9.59 3.28
CA VAL A 133 2.52 -10.65 4.04
C VAL A 133 1.56 -11.62 4.72
N TYR A 134 0.33 -11.18 4.93
CA TYR A 134 -0.73 -12.00 5.51
C TYR A 134 -2.07 -11.66 4.86
N HIS A 135 -2.84 -12.70 4.56
CA HIS A 135 -4.18 -12.59 4.03
C HIS A 135 -5.05 -13.74 4.52
N ASN A 136 -6.21 -13.42 5.04
CA ASN A 136 -7.19 -14.41 5.47
C ASN A 136 -8.61 -13.89 5.28
N VAL A 137 -9.52 -14.76 4.86
CA VAL A 137 -10.96 -14.53 4.81
C VAL A 137 -11.67 -15.71 5.46
N LYS A 138 -12.75 -15.46 6.20
CA LYS A 138 -13.53 -16.54 6.82
C LYS A 138 -14.22 -17.40 5.76
N ASP A 139 -14.15 -18.72 5.91
CA ASP A 139 -14.76 -19.68 4.98
C ASP A 139 -16.27 -19.44 4.80
N SER A 140 -16.97 -19.03 5.87
CA SER A 140 -18.40 -18.71 5.83
C SER A 140 -18.71 -17.54 4.92
N VAL A 141 -17.82 -16.55 4.86
CA VAL A 141 -17.98 -15.35 4.02
C VAL A 141 -17.59 -15.66 2.57
N ALA A 142 -16.53 -16.42 2.38
CA ALA A 142 -16.10 -16.89 1.05
C ALA A 142 -17.18 -17.79 0.40
N ALA A 143 -17.86 -18.64 1.21
CA ALA A 143 -18.95 -19.51 0.73
C ALA A 143 -20.19 -18.72 0.25
N GLU A 144 -20.38 -17.48 0.71
CA GLU A 144 -21.42 -16.57 0.25
C GLU A 144 -21.06 -15.83 -1.05
N GLY A 145 -19.88 -16.12 -1.63
CA GLY A 145 -19.41 -15.52 -2.87
C GLY A 145 -18.68 -14.18 -2.69
N VAL A 146 -18.31 -13.82 -1.46
CA VAL A 146 -17.51 -12.62 -1.21
C VAL A 146 -16.07 -12.89 -1.64
N VAL A 147 -15.56 -12.04 -2.54
CA VAL A 147 -14.17 -12.05 -2.98
C VAL A 147 -13.39 -11.02 -2.16
N TYR A 148 -12.38 -11.49 -1.45
CA TYR A 148 -11.41 -10.64 -0.75
C TYR A 148 -10.01 -11.10 -1.13
N THR A 149 -9.33 -10.35 -1.97
CA THR A 149 -8.01 -10.69 -2.51
C THR A 149 -7.21 -9.42 -2.73
N ASP A 150 -5.90 -9.55 -2.87
CA ASP A 150 -5.05 -8.45 -3.27
C ASP A 150 -5.13 -8.20 -4.78
N MET A 151 -4.78 -6.97 -5.19
CA MET A 151 -4.85 -6.57 -6.60
C MET A 151 -3.89 -7.41 -7.47
N GLU A 152 -2.71 -7.74 -6.97
CA GLU A 152 -1.71 -8.51 -7.73
C GLU A 152 -2.18 -9.92 -8.06
N SER A 153 -2.81 -10.60 -7.11
CA SER A 153 -3.43 -11.91 -7.35
C SER A 153 -4.64 -11.81 -8.28
N ALA A 154 -5.44 -10.75 -8.10
CA ALA A 154 -6.66 -10.55 -8.87
C ALA A 154 -6.38 -10.27 -10.36
N ILE A 155 -5.39 -9.45 -10.70
CA ILE A 155 -5.04 -9.12 -12.10
C ILE A 155 -4.47 -10.30 -12.90
N LYS A 156 -3.95 -11.31 -12.21
CA LYS A 156 -3.43 -12.54 -12.82
C LYS A 156 -4.48 -13.65 -12.94
N GLY A 157 -5.62 -13.49 -12.30
CA GLY A 157 -6.68 -14.48 -12.19
C GLY A 157 -7.96 -14.14 -12.95
N GLU A 158 -9.04 -14.74 -12.48
CA GLU A 158 -10.38 -14.60 -13.07
C GLU A 158 -11.01 -13.20 -12.86
N TYR A 159 -10.40 -12.35 -12.03
CA TYR A 159 -10.90 -11.00 -11.72
C TYR A 159 -10.18 -9.90 -12.51
N ALA A 160 -9.37 -10.24 -13.52
CA ALA A 160 -8.56 -9.27 -14.27
C ALA A 160 -9.43 -8.18 -14.93
N ASP A 161 -10.57 -8.53 -15.50
CA ASP A 161 -11.49 -7.58 -16.15
C ASP A 161 -12.10 -6.60 -15.12
N ILE A 162 -12.42 -7.08 -13.92
CA ILE A 162 -12.92 -6.23 -12.83
C ILE A 162 -11.82 -5.29 -12.34
N CYS A 163 -10.60 -5.79 -12.22
CA CYS A 163 -9.45 -4.96 -11.83
C CYS A 163 -9.18 -3.85 -12.83
N LEU A 164 -9.27 -4.14 -14.14
CA LEU A 164 -9.11 -3.12 -15.18
C LEU A 164 -10.18 -2.03 -15.05
N LEU A 165 -11.44 -2.40 -14.81
CA LEU A 165 -12.51 -1.44 -14.57
C LEU A 165 -12.21 -0.54 -13.38
N TYR A 166 -11.83 -1.12 -12.22
CA TYR A 166 -11.54 -0.35 -11.01
C TYR A 166 -10.32 0.56 -11.14
N THR A 167 -9.31 0.18 -11.90
CA THR A 167 -8.12 1.02 -12.10
C THR A 167 -8.35 2.17 -13.08
N SER A 168 -9.33 2.06 -13.98
CA SER A 168 -9.59 3.06 -15.01
C SER A 168 -10.81 3.95 -14.72
N ASP A 169 -11.81 3.45 -13.98
CA ASP A 169 -13.14 4.08 -13.84
C ASP A 169 -13.43 4.63 -12.43
N ALA A 170 -12.65 4.23 -11.43
CA ALA A 170 -12.88 4.66 -10.04
C ALA A 170 -12.77 6.19 -9.83
N ALA A 171 -12.13 6.92 -10.76
CA ALA A 171 -12.04 8.38 -10.73
C ALA A 171 -13.29 9.10 -11.27
N ASP A 172 -14.14 8.41 -12.03
CA ASP A 172 -15.35 8.97 -12.65
C ASP A 172 -16.62 8.80 -11.80
N ASP A 173 -16.52 8.19 -10.62
CA ASP A 173 -17.67 8.00 -9.74
C ASP A 173 -18.08 9.33 -9.05
N LEU A 174 -18.74 10.20 -9.83
CA LEU A 174 -19.35 11.45 -9.37
C LEU A 174 -20.51 11.24 -8.36
N THR A 175 -20.84 10.00 -8.02
CA THR A 175 -22.00 9.65 -7.18
C THR A 175 -21.65 9.39 -5.72
N ARG A 176 -20.38 9.44 -5.34
CA ARG A 176 -19.97 9.37 -3.94
C ARG A 176 -19.95 10.75 -3.31
N VAL A 177 -21.11 11.20 -2.90
CA VAL A 177 -21.29 12.31 -1.96
C VAL A 177 -21.47 11.71 -0.57
#